data_48a705e3ac2edcebdac2919ff4207ce5
#
_entry.id   48a705e3ac2edcebdac2919ff4207ce5
#
_cell.length_a   1.000
_cell.length_b   1.000
_cell.length_c   1.000
_cell.angle_alpha   90.00
_cell.angle_beta   90.00
_cell.angle_gamma   90.00
#
_symmetry.space_group_name_H-M   'P 1'
#
loop_
_entity.id
_entity.type
_entity.pdbx_description
1 polymer ?
#
loop_
_entity_poly.entity_id
_entity_poly.type
_entity_poly.pdbx_seq_one_letter_code
_entity_poly.pdbx_strand_id
1 'polypeptide(L)'
;MLVTVKSERRRAILAEINRLARGPVVAGTLSQRSTRCAGAGCHCRANPPVLHGPYPTWSHQVNGRQVTTTLSAEEAEQLRPALAAHRRLRELVKELETLSSADFESRRASK
;
A
#
# COMPACT_ATOMS: atom_id res chain seq x y z
N MET A 1 7.25 34.20 2.78
CA MET A 1 5.98 34.26 3.53
C MET A 1 5.46 32.85 3.79
N LEU A 2 5.02 32.60 5.01
CA LEU A 2 4.55 31.28 5.42
C LEU A 2 3.33 30.80 4.61
N VAL A 3 2.40 31.70 4.31
CA VAL A 3 1.19 31.38 3.54
C VAL A 3 1.56 30.90 2.14
N THR A 4 2.53 31.54 1.49
CA THR A 4 2.99 31.16 0.16
C THR A 4 3.62 29.78 0.16
N VAL A 5 4.45 29.46 1.17
CA VAL A 5 5.10 28.16 1.31
C VAL A 5 4.07 27.06 1.49
N LYS A 6 3.07 27.26 2.34
CA LYS A 6 1.99 26.28 2.54
C LYS A 6 1.18 26.08 1.27
N SER A 7 0.88 27.16 0.53
CA SER A 7 0.13 27.07 -0.72
C SER A 7 0.92 26.31 -1.78
N GLU A 8 2.22 26.55 -1.87
CA GLU A 8 3.10 25.84 -2.80
C GLU A 8 3.17 24.35 -2.44
N ARG A 9 3.31 24.04 -1.16
CA ARG A 9 3.36 22.65 -0.71
C ARG A 9 2.05 21.93 -1.01
N ARG A 10 0.91 22.56 -0.72
CA ARG A 10 -0.41 22.00 -1.02
C ARG A 10 -0.56 21.72 -2.51
N ARG A 11 -0.14 22.66 -3.35
CA ARG A 11 -0.20 22.49 -4.80
C ARG A 11 0.65 21.33 -5.28
N ALA A 12 1.86 21.19 -4.72
CA ALA A 12 2.76 20.09 -5.05
C ALA A 12 2.16 18.73 -4.65
N ILE A 13 1.53 18.66 -3.46
CA ILE A 13 0.86 17.45 -3.00
C ILE A 13 -0.29 17.07 -3.94
N LEU A 14 -1.12 18.05 -4.32
CA LEU A 14 -2.24 17.79 -5.22
C LEU A 14 -1.77 17.32 -6.59
N ALA A 15 -0.69 17.87 -7.10
CA ALA A 15 -0.12 17.43 -8.37
C ALA A 15 0.38 15.99 -8.29
N GLU A 16 1.03 15.63 -7.20
CA GLU A 16 1.52 14.26 -7.00
C GLU A 16 0.36 13.28 -6.84
N ILE A 17 -0.67 13.63 -6.06
CA ILE A 17 -1.89 12.82 -5.90
C ILE A 17 -2.54 12.58 -7.27
N ASN A 18 -2.69 13.62 -8.05
CA ASN A 18 -3.30 13.52 -9.37
C ASN A 18 -2.51 12.57 -10.28
N ARG A 19 -1.19 12.68 -10.25
CA ARG A 19 -0.32 11.79 -11.03
C ARG A 19 -0.47 10.33 -10.60
N LEU A 20 -0.42 10.06 -9.30
CA LEU A 20 -0.54 8.70 -8.77
C LEU A 20 -1.92 8.10 -9.02
N ALA A 21 -2.96 8.91 -8.91
CA ALA A 21 -4.34 8.45 -9.07
C ALA A 21 -4.70 8.12 -10.51
N ARG A 22 -3.88 8.49 -11.48
CA ARG A 22 -4.08 8.09 -12.88
C ARG A 22 -3.74 6.64 -13.13
N GLY A 23 -2.85 6.07 -12.34
CA GLY A 23 -2.49 4.65 -12.43
C GLY A 23 -3.26 3.81 -11.45
N PRO A 24 -3.02 2.51 -11.43
CA PRO A 24 -3.67 1.63 -10.46
C PRO A 24 -3.21 1.93 -9.04
N VAL A 25 -4.15 1.90 -8.12
CA VAL A 25 -3.92 2.12 -6.69
C VAL A 25 -4.54 0.95 -5.95
N VAL A 26 -3.72 0.14 -5.29
CA VAL A 26 -4.19 -1.08 -4.63
C VAL A 26 -3.66 -1.11 -3.20
N ALA A 27 -4.55 -1.40 -2.27
CA ALA A 27 -4.19 -1.57 -0.86
C ALA A 27 -3.74 -2.98 -0.58
N GLY A 28 -2.91 -3.16 0.44
CA GLY A 28 -2.52 -4.46 0.92
C GLY A 28 -1.02 -4.60 1.05
N THR A 29 -0.62 -5.83 1.34
CA THR A 29 0.78 -6.20 1.58
C THR A 29 1.17 -7.36 0.70
N LEU A 30 2.33 -7.26 0.07
CA LEU A 30 2.91 -8.33 -0.72
C LEU A 30 3.99 -9.01 0.11
N SER A 31 3.90 -10.33 0.22
CA SER A 31 4.85 -11.14 0.99
C SER A 31 5.17 -12.43 0.24
N GLN A 32 6.11 -13.18 0.77
CA GLN A 32 6.46 -14.51 0.23
C GLN A 32 6.01 -15.56 1.22
N ARG A 33 5.43 -16.64 0.73
CA ARG A 33 4.94 -17.71 1.58
C ARG A 33 5.30 -19.07 0.99
N SER A 34 5.85 -19.93 1.84
CA SER A 34 6.10 -21.34 1.52
C SER A 34 5.08 -22.19 2.23
N THR A 35 4.57 -23.22 1.55
CA THR A 35 3.48 -24.03 2.09
C THR A 35 3.73 -25.51 1.83
N ARG A 36 3.06 -26.36 2.62
CA ARG A 36 2.95 -27.78 2.35
C ARG A 36 1.71 -28.02 1.50
N CYS A 37 1.83 -28.93 0.53
CA CYS A 37 0.67 -29.36 -0.24
C CYS A 37 -0.10 -30.46 0.52
N ALA A 38 -1.31 -30.76 0.06
CA ALA A 38 -2.13 -31.82 0.65
C ALA A 38 -1.73 -33.22 0.19
N GLY A 39 -0.83 -33.34 -0.81
CA GLY A 39 -0.46 -34.63 -1.40
C GLY A 39 0.41 -35.49 -0.48
N ALA A 40 -0.04 -36.68 -0.17
CA ALA A 40 0.78 -37.66 0.56
C ALA A 40 1.95 -38.10 -0.33
N GLY A 41 3.12 -38.25 0.27
CA GLY A 41 4.30 -38.67 -0.47
C GLY A 41 5.04 -37.56 -1.21
N CYS A 42 4.53 -36.34 -1.13
CA CYS A 42 5.23 -35.19 -1.71
C CYS A 42 6.48 -34.86 -0.90
N HIS A 43 7.54 -34.36 -1.59
CA HIS A 43 8.79 -34.00 -0.91
C HIS A 43 8.62 -32.92 0.16
N CYS A 44 7.55 -32.12 0.11
CA CYS A 44 7.28 -31.11 1.15
C CYS A 44 6.96 -31.74 2.50
N ARG A 45 6.65 -33.04 2.53
CA ARG A 45 6.39 -33.80 3.76
C ARG A 45 7.58 -34.62 4.20
N ALA A 46 8.73 -34.47 3.54
CA ALA A 46 9.96 -35.12 3.93
C ALA A 46 10.45 -34.62 5.30
N ASN A 47 11.38 -35.35 5.88
CA ASN A 47 11.99 -34.94 7.15
C ASN A 47 13.49 -34.74 6.93
N PRO A 48 14.03 -33.48 6.90
CA PRO A 48 13.28 -32.25 7.13
C PRO A 48 12.34 -31.90 5.95
N PRO A 49 11.22 -31.22 6.22
CA PRO A 49 10.28 -30.90 5.15
C PRO A 49 10.86 -29.92 4.14
N VAL A 50 10.55 -30.16 2.86
CA VAL A 50 10.91 -29.25 1.75
C VAL A 50 9.59 -28.64 1.30
N LEU A 51 9.35 -27.39 1.67
CA LEU A 51 8.09 -26.72 1.40
C LEU A 51 8.01 -26.27 -0.05
N HIS A 52 6.77 -26.14 -0.55
CA HIS A 52 6.52 -25.54 -1.86
C HIS A 52 6.64 -24.04 -1.78
N GLY A 53 7.14 -23.42 -2.83
CA GLY A 53 7.31 -21.98 -2.90
C GLY A 53 8.78 -21.58 -2.84
N PRO A 54 9.06 -20.35 -2.39
CA PRO A 54 8.07 -19.39 -1.90
C PRO A 54 7.20 -18.81 -3.00
N TYR A 55 5.95 -18.53 -2.66
CA TYR A 55 4.99 -17.92 -3.59
C TYR A 55 4.69 -16.49 -3.15
N PRO A 56 4.60 -15.53 -4.11
CA PRO A 56 4.13 -14.20 -3.77
C PRO A 56 2.69 -14.25 -3.27
N THR A 57 2.41 -13.55 -2.20
CA THR A 57 1.10 -13.56 -1.56
C THR A 57 0.66 -12.14 -1.28
N TRP A 58 -0.52 -11.79 -1.75
CA TRP A 58 -1.11 -10.48 -1.53
C TRP A 58 -2.20 -10.59 -0.47
N SER A 59 -2.00 -9.87 0.64
CA SER A 59 -2.98 -9.80 1.73
C SER A 59 -3.64 -8.43 1.70
N HIS A 60 -4.96 -8.42 1.66
CA HIS A 60 -5.74 -7.18 1.62
C HIS A 60 -7.09 -7.38 2.29
N GLN A 61 -7.84 -6.33 2.47
CA GLN A 61 -9.15 -6.40 3.11
C GLN A 61 -10.27 -6.19 2.11
N VAL A 62 -11.29 -7.03 2.20
CA VAL A 62 -12.50 -6.91 1.41
C VAL A 62 -13.67 -6.96 2.39
N ASN A 63 -14.43 -5.86 2.46
CA ASN A 63 -15.59 -5.73 3.37
C ASN A 63 -15.22 -6.07 4.83
N GLY A 64 -14.07 -5.58 5.28
CA GLY A 64 -13.62 -5.78 6.65
C GLY A 64 -12.97 -7.13 6.93
N ARG A 65 -12.89 -8.00 5.95
CA ARG A 65 -12.26 -9.31 6.09
C ARG A 65 -10.90 -9.33 5.40
N GLN A 66 -9.93 -9.97 6.03
CA GLN A 66 -8.63 -10.16 5.40
C GLN A 66 -8.71 -11.30 4.39
N VAL A 67 -8.29 -11.01 3.18
CA VAL A 67 -8.21 -11.97 2.08
C VAL A 67 -6.76 -12.11 1.68
N THR A 68 -6.32 -13.35 1.48
CA THR A 68 -4.96 -13.66 1.06
C THR A 68 -5.00 -14.39 -0.27
N THR A 69 -4.30 -13.86 -1.27
CA THR A 69 -4.31 -14.39 -2.63
C THR A 69 -2.88 -14.73 -3.03
N THR A 70 -2.68 -15.95 -3.51
CA THR A 70 -1.40 -16.36 -4.08
C THR A 70 -1.31 -15.86 -5.50
N LEU A 71 -0.20 -15.22 -5.84
CA LEU A 71 0.02 -14.61 -7.14
C LEU A 71 1.14 -15.32 -7.89
N SER A 72 1.13 -15.20 -9.21
CA SER A 72 2.30 -15.54 -10.02
C SER A 72 3.37 -14.46 -9.84
N ALA A 73 4.60 -14.76 -10.23
CA ALA A 73 5.68 -13.77 -10.17
C ALA A 73 5.35 -12.54 -11.04
N GLU A 74 4.74 -12.77 -12.19
CA GLU A 74 4.34 -11.69 -13.09
C GLU A 74 3.26 -10.80 -12.47
N GLU A 75 2.25 -11.41 -11.86
CA GLU A 75 1.19 -10.67 -11.17
C GLU A 75 1.75 -9.86 -10.02
N ALA A 76 2.69 -10.43 -9.25
CA ALA A 76 3.34 -9.72 -8.16
C ALA A 76 4.09 -8.49 -8.66
N GLU A 77 4.79 -8.60 -9.77
CA GLU A 77 5.52 -7.46 -10.35
C GLU A 77 4.56 -6.36 -10.82
N GLN A 78 3.41 -6.74 -11.37
CA GLN A 78 2.39 -5.78 -11.78
C GLN A 78 1.75 -5.08 -10.59
N LEU A 79 1.65 -5.78 -9.47
CA LEU A 79 1.02 -5.24 -8.26
C LEU A 79 1.91 -4.27 -7.49
N ARG A 80 3.23 -4.44 -7.54
CA ARG A 80 4.18 -3.62 -6.76
C ARG A 80 3.99 -2.12 -6.93
N PRO A 81 3.92 -1.57 -8.16
CA PRO A 81 3.73 -0.13 -8.30
C PRO A 81 2.38 0.35 -7.81
N ALA A 82 1.34 -0.48 -7.91
CA ALA A 82 0.01 -0.13 -7.40
C ALA A 82 -0.01 -0.05 -5.87
N LEU A 83 0.68 -0.96 -5.20
CA LEU A 83 0.83 -0.92 -3.75
C LEU A 83 1.67 0.27 -3.30
N ALA A 84 2.73 0.58 -4.03
CA ALA A 84 3.57 1.74 -3.76
C ALA A 84 2.77 3.04 -3.91
N ALA A 85 1.95 3.14 -4.95
CA ALA A 85 1.08 4.28 -5.17
C ALA A 85 0.10 4.48 -4.01
N HIS A 86 -0.48 3.41 -3.52
CA HIS A 86 -1.40 3.47 -2.38
C HIS A 86 -0.70 4.01 -1.13
N ARG A 87 0.47 3.48 -0.82
CA ARG A 87 1.24 3.93 0.35
C ARG A 87 1.58 5.41 0.24
N ARG A 88 2.05 5.83 -0.95
CA ARG A 88 2.41 7.22 -1.16
C ARG A 88 1.21 8.16 -1.06
N LEU A 89 0.07 7.75 -1.61
CA LEU A 89 -1.16 8.52 -1.50
C LEU A 89 -1.58 8.72 -0.05
N ARG A 90 -1.46 7.69 0.78
CA ARG A 90 -1.78 7.82 2.20
C ARG A 90 -0.87 8.81 2.90
N GLU A 91 0.42 8.79 2.59
CA GLU A 91 1.37 9.77 3.14
C GLU A 91 0.99 11.20 2.74
N LEU A 92 0.63 11.38 1.47
CA LEU A 92 0.26 12.70 0.95
C LEU A 92 -1.04 13.21 1.57
N VAL A 93 -2.03 12.34 1.74
CA VAL A 93 -3.29 12.72 2.41
C VAL A 93 -3.01 13.12 3.86
N LYS A 94 -2.14 12.39 4.55
CA LYS A 94 -1.77 12.72 5.92
C LYS A 94 -1.10 14.09 5.99
N GLU A 95 -0.26 14.41 5.03
CA GLU A 95 0.38 15.72 4.96
C GLU A 95 -0.64 16.83 4.70
N LEU A 96 -1.63 16.59 3.83
CA LEU A 96 -2.73 17.51 3.60
C LEU A 96 -3.54 17.76 4.88
N GLU A 97 -3.80 16.70 5.62
CA GLU A 97 -4.51 16.80 6.91
C GLU A 97 -3.76 17.70 7.87
N THR A 98 -2.44 17.52 7.95
CA THR A 98 -1.59 18.35 8.81
C THR A 98 -1.65 19.82 8.41
N LEU A 99 -1.55 20.12 7.11
CA LEU A 99 -1.62 21.48 6.60
C LEU A 99 -3.00 22.11 6.87
N SER A 100 -4.05 21.35 6.64
CA SER A 100 -5.43 21.83 6.83
C SER A 100 -5.75 22.05 8.30
N SER A 101 -5.27 21.18 9.17
CA SER A 101 -5.47 21.30 10.62
C SER A 101 -4.75 22.53 11.16
N ALA A 102 -3.51 22.77 10.71
CA ALA A 102 -2.75 23.95 11.13
C ALA A 102 -3.43 25.23 10.66
N ASP A 103 -3.98 25.23 9.45
CA ASP A 103 -4.70 26.36 8.90
C ASP A 103 -5.98 26.66 9.68
N PHE A 104 -6.72 25.61 10.01
CA PHE A 104 -7.93 25.72 10.81
C PHE A 104 -7.63 26.27 12.21
N GLU A 105 -6.62 25.74 12.88
CA GLU A 105 -6.21 26.21 14.21
C GLU A 105 -5.77 27.67 14.17
N SER A 106 -5.07 28.07 13.12
CA SER A 106 -4.64 29.47 12.93
C SER A 106 -5.84 30.41 12.83
N ARG A 107 -6.89 30.01 12.10
CA ARG A 107 -8.10 30.81 11.97
C ARG A 107 -8.84 30.93 13.29
N ARG A 108 -8.91 29.86 14.07
CA ARG A 108 -9.53 29.88 15.38
C ARG A 108 -8.82 30.85 16.33
N ALA A 109 -7.50 30.83 16.30
CA ALA A 109 -6.68 31.68 17.16
C ALA A 109 -6.83 33.16 16.83
N SER A 110 -7.21 33.47 15.58
CA SER A 110 -7.35 34.87 15.11
C SER A 110 -8.63 35.56 15.58
N LYS A 111 -9.59 34.83 16.11
CA LYS A 111 -10.87 35.39 16.57
C LYS A 111 -10.83 35.93 17.99
#